data_2702df7211bd0840554b96497b5f0eec
#
_entry.id   2702df7211bd0840554b96497b5f0eec
#
_cell.length_a   1.000
_cell.length_b   1.000
_cell.length_c   1.000
_cell.angle_alpha   90.00
_cell.angle_beta   90.00
_cell.angle_gamma   90.00
#
_symmetry.space_group_name_H-M   'P 1'
#
loop_
_entity.id
_entity.type
_entity.pdbx_description
1 polymer ?
#
loop_
_entity_poly.entity_id
_entity_poly.type
_entity_poly.pdbx_seq_one_letter_code
_entity_poly.pdbx_strand_id
1 'polypeptide(L)'
;NVKVPKTHSDGISSVVGTVNRGWDVAKYLLTHERTGISAIGTSVSGGRSLGAIMNDEADGKMDTTTRAAAMKVEIDSLAVALTRERYKDMAQAGQGTGHASAMLKYVGTELNKDRHELMMSSGGSDALEWDGEFGTRPADWLRTKANSIEGGTSEVMLGIVSRRVLGLPN
;
A
#
# COMPACT_ATOMS: atom_id res chain seq x y z
N ASN A 1 27.41 -15.68 16.30
CA ASN A 1 28.21 -15.22 15.16
C ASN A 1 27.97 -16.14 13.97
N VAL A 2 27.39 -15.61 12.89
CA VAL A 2 27.23 -16.32 11.61
C VAL A 2 28.40 -15.94 10.71
N LYS A 3 29.11 -16.96 10.20
CA LYS A 3 30.14 -16.74 9.16
C LYS A 3 29.50 -16.88 7.80
N VAL A 4 29.48 -15.82 7.02
CA VAL A 4 29.03 -15.84 5.63
C VAL A 4 30.22 -16.07 4.73
N PRO A 5 30.25 -17.14 3.91
CA PRO A 5 31.35 -17.37 2.97
C PRO A 5 31.38 -16.26 1.91
N LYS A 6 32.55 -15.91 1.38
CA LYS A 6 32.67 -14.94 0.31
C LYS A 6 32.01 -15.42 -0.98
N THR A 7 32.03 -16.72 -1.21
CA THR A 7 31.47 -17.39 -2.39
C THR A 7 30.81 -18.69 -1.92
N HIS A 8 29.63 -19.00 -2.42
CA HIS A 8 28.94 -20.27 -2.20
C HIS A 8 29.60 -21.41 -3.01
N SER A 9 29.23 -22.65 -2.72
CA SER A 9 29.75 -23.86 -3.39
C SER A 9 29.47 -23.91 -4.90
N ASP A 10 28.43 -23.18 -5.35
CA ASP A 10 28.04 -23.00 -6.74
C ASP A 10 28.78 -21.86 -7.47
N GLY A 11 29.73 -21.21 -6.81
CA GLY A 11 30.50 -20.09 -7.36
C GLY A 11 29.83 -18.72 -7.24
N ILE A 12 28.62 -18.65 -6.67
CA ILE A 12 27.88 -17.39 -6.51
C ILE A 12 28.47 -16.57 -5.33
N SER A 13 28.74 -15.29 -5.60
CA SER A 13 29.21 -14.36 -4.57
C SER A 13 28.12 -14.13 -3.51
N SER A 14 28.51 -14.13 -2.23
CA SER A 14 27.64 -13.71 -1.14
C SER A 14 27.46 -12.19 -1.03
N VAL A 15 28.19 -11.43 -1.85
CA VAL A 15 28.09 -9.96 -1.90
C VAL A 15 27.17 -9.54 -3.05
N VAL A 16 26.10 -8.85 -2.70
CA VAL A 16 25.20 -8.24 -3.69
C VAL A 16 25.74 -6.86 -4.07
N GLY A 17 26.05 -6.67 -5.35
CA GLY A 17 26.59 -5.43 -5.88
C GLY A 17 28.09 -5.24 -5.56
N THR A 18 28.51 -4.00 -5.47
CA THR A 18 29.93 -3.62 -5.24
C THR A 18 30.18 -3.39 -3.76
N VAL A 19 31.31 -3.90 -3.24
CA VAL A 19 31.74 -3.68 -1.85
C VAL A 19 31.78 -2.17 -1.56
N ASN A 20 31.29 -1.77 -0.41
CA ASN A 20 31.14 -0.38 0.06
C ASN A 20 30.11 0.49 -0.71
N ARG A 21 29.31 -0.12 -1.61
CA ARG A 21 28.24 0.55 -2.36
C ARG A 21 26.84 0.04 -1.96
N GLY A 22 26.67 -0.52 -0.78
CA GLY A 22 25.39 -1.08 -0.30
C GLY A 22 24.23 -0.09 -0.30
N TRP A 23 24.50 1.21 -0.14
CA TRP A 23 23.46 2.25 -0.20
C TRP A 23 22.80 2.37 -1.58
N ASP A 24 23.54 2.12 -2.65
CA ASP A 24 22.98 2.13 -4.01
C ASP A 24 22.02 0.96 -4.22
N VAL A 25 22.37 -0.21 -3.69
CA VAL A 25 21.50 -1.39 -3.67
C VAL A 25 20.25 -1.13 -2.84
N ALA A 26 20.39 -0.54 -1.66
CA ALA A 26 19.27 -0.19 -0.78
C ALA A 26 18.31 0.80 -1.45
N LYS A 27 18.82 1.86 -2.10
CA LYS A 27 17.97 2.81 -2.84
C LYS A 27 17.19 2.14 -3.98
N TYR A 28 17.84 1.25 -4.71
CA TYR A 28 17.20 0.49 -5.78
C TYR A 28 16.07 -0.40 -5.22
N LEU A 29 16.36 -1.17 -4.18
CA LEU A 29 15.37 -2.04 -3.51
C LEU A 29 14.16 -1.24 -3.02
N LEU A 30 14.39 -0.14 -2.30
CA LEU A 30 13.31 0.72 -1.75
C LEU A 30 12.40 1.30 -2.85
N THR A 31 12.92 1.56 -4.05
CA THR A 31 12.10 2.02 -5.17
C THR A 31 11.12 0.94 -5.61
N HIS A 32 11.56 -0.30 -5.74
CA HIS A 32 10.71 -1.43 -6.12
C HIS A 32 9.71 -1.79 -5.02
N GLU A 33 10.14 -1.79 -3.76
CA GLU A 33 9.28 -2.04 -2.60
C GLU A 33 8.12 -1.04 -2.54
N ARG A 34 8.39 0.26 -2.67
CA ARG A 34 7.34 1.30 -2.70
C ARG A 34 6.34 1.10 -3.83
N THR A 35 6.81 0.70 -4.99
CA THR A 35 5.94 0.42 -6.15
C THR A 35 5.01 -0.77 -5.86
N GLY A 36 5.52 -1.84 -5.25
CA GLY A 36 4.72 -2.99 -4.83
C GLY A 36 3.67 -2.62 -3.78
N ILE A 37 4.09 -1.93 -2.72
CA ILE A 37 3.21 -1.51 -1.61
C ILE A 37 2.11 -0.53 -2.09
N SER A 38 2.41 0.35 -3.04
CA SER A 38 1.42 1.30 -3.57
C SER A 38 0.23 0.62 -4.26
N ALA A 39 0.35 -0.66 -4.61
CA ALA A 39 -0.72 -1.44 -5.22
C ALA A 39 -1.78 -1.92 -4.21
N ILE A 40 -1.44 -1.99 -2.93
CA ILE A 40 -2.29 -2.60 -1.90
C ILE A 40 -3.63 -1.86 -1.77
N GLY A 41 -3.63 -0.54 -1.76
CA GLY A 41 -4.84 0.28 -1.61
C GLY A 41 -5.82 0.22 -2.80
N THR A 42 -5.42 -0.36 -3.92
CA THR A 42 -6.24 -0.45 -5.15
C THR A 42 -6.80 -1.85 -5.39
N SER A 43 -6.51 -2.81 -4.53
CA SER A 43 -6.98 -4.18 -4.68
C SER A 43 -8.48 -4.26 -4.40
N VAL A 44 -9.26 -4.69 -5.40
CA VAL A 44 -10.68 -5.00 -5.24
C VAL A 44 -10.79 -6.50 -4.96
N SER A 45 -11.36 -6.89 -3.83
CA SER A 45 -11.57 -8.29 -3.48
C SER A 45 -12.49 -8.98 -4.49
N GLY A 46 -11.95 -9.90 -5.29
CA GLY A 46 -12.74 -10.74 -6.20
C GLY A 46 -13.59 -9.99 -7.24
N GLY A 47 -13.22 -8.74 -7.60
CA GLY A 47 -13.96 -7.94 -8.58
C GLY A 47 -15.23 -7.28 -8.04
N ARG A 48 -15.57 -7.45 -6.75
CA ARG A 48 -16.73 -6.81 -6.13
C ARG A 48 -16.33 -5.47 -5.48
N SER A 49 -17.20 -4.48 -5.60
CA SER A 49 -17.01 -3.20 -4.91
C SER A 49 -17.12 -3.35 -3.40
N LEU A 50 -16.43 -2.48 -2.65
CA LEU A 50 -16.52 -2.44 -1.20
C LEU A 50 -17.97 -2.22 -0.74
N GLY A 51 -18.68 -1.29 -1.39
CA GLY A 51 -20.08 -1.01 -1.09
C GLY A 51 -21.00 -2.20 -1.32
N ALA A 52 -20.73 -3.04 -2.34
CA ALA A 52 -21.51 -4.26 -2.57
C ALA A 52 -21.25 -5.31 -1.47
N ILE A 53 -20.00 -5.48 -1.06
CA ILE A 53 -19.65 -6.41 0.03
C ILE A 53 -20.33 -5.99 1.33
N MET A 54 -20.17 -4.74 1.72
CA MET A 54 -20.72 -4.23 2.96
C MET A 54 -22.27 -4.20 2.97
N ASN A 55 -22.89 -3.97 1.79
CA ASN A 55 -24.34 -4.00 1.70
C ASN A 55 -24.92 -5.42 1.85
N ASP A 56 -24.20 -6.43 1.33
CA ASP A 56 -24.59 -7.82 1.52
C ASP A 56 -24.44 -8.24 2.99
N GLU A 57 -23.38 -7.85 3.64
CA GLU A 57 -23.14 -8.09 5.08
C GLU A 57 -24.22 -7.43 5.97
N ALA A 58 -24.77 -6.31 5.52
CA ALA A 58 -25.88 -5.61 6.18
C ALA A 58 -27.27 -6.09 5.72
N ASP A 59 -27.41 -7.25 5.07
CA ASP A 59 -28.67 -7.74 4.52
C ASP A 59 -29.40 -6.71 3.63
N GLY A 60 -28.65 -5.92 2.87
CA GLY A 60 -29.20 -4.84 2.04
C GLY A 60 -29.64 -3.59 2.82
N LYS A 61 -29.38 -3.52 4.12
CA LYS A 61 -29.84 -2.43 5.01
C LYS A 61 -28.73 -1.46 5.40
N MET A 62 -27.67 -1.36 4.59
CA MET A 62 -26.59 -0.40 4.85
C MET A 62 -27.15 1.02 4.96
N ASP A 63 -26.83 1.71 6.06
CA ASP A 63 -27.22 3.10 6.25
C ASP A 63 -26.56 4.06 5.25
N THR A 64 -27.14 5.24 5.09
CA THR A 64 -26.67 6.23 4.10
C THR A 64 -25.28 6.78 4.39
N THR A 65 -24.89 6.88 5.66
CA THR A 65 -23.55 7.38 6.06
C THR A 65 -22.47 6.36 5.72
N THR A 66 -22.69 5.12 6.07
CA THR A 66 -21.79 4.00 5.73
C THR A 66 -21.66 3.82 4.22
N ARG A 67 -22.79 3.93 3.49
CA ARG A 67 -22.80 3.90 2.03
C ARG A 67 -21.97 5.03 1.43
N ALA A 68 -22.12 6.25 1.92
CA ALA A 68 -21.35 7.40 1.43
C ALA A 68 -19.85 7.23 1.71
N ALA A 69 -19.48 6.69 2.87
CA ALA A 69 -18.10 6.40 3.22
C ALA A 69 -17.50 5.31 2.31
N ALA A 70 -18.23 4.23 2.01
CA ALA A 70 -17.81 3.19 1.08
C ALA A 70 -17.60 3.75 -0.34
N MET A 71 -18.53 4.57 -0.83
CA MET A 71 -18.41 5.23 -2.13
C MET A 71 -17.19 6.14 -2.20
N LYS A 72 -16.89 6.89 -1.13
CA LYS A 72 -15.68 7.72 -1.07
C LYS A 72 -14.41 6.88 -1.22
N VAL A 73 -14.29 5.80 -0.47
CA VAL A 73 -13.14 4.89 -0.56
C VAL A 73 -13.01 4.30 -1.98
N GLU A 74 -14.11 3.96 -2.64
CA GLU A 74 -14.09 3.45 -4.01
C GLU A 74 -13.66 4.51 -5.03
N ILE A 75 -14.14 5.74 -4.91
CA ILE A 75 -13.73 6.87 -5.78
C ILE A 75 -12.23 7.11 -5.63
N ASP A 76 -11.73 7.17 -4.41
CA ASP A 76 -10.31 7.38 -4.11
C ASP A 76 -9.47 6.20 -4.64
N SER A 77 -9.96 4.96 -4.51
CA SER A 77 -9.30 3.76 -5.06
C SER A 77 -9.19 3.83 -6.58
N LEU A 78 -10.25 4.23 -7.27
CA LEU A 78 -10.24 4.40 -8.72
C LEU A 78 -9.26 5.51 -9.14
N ALA A 79 -9.27 6.64 -8.44
CA ALA A 79 -8.35 7.75 -8.72
C ALA A 79 -6.88 7.32 -8.58
N VAL A 80 -6.54 6.56 -7.53
CA VAL A 80 -5.20 6.00 -7.32
C VAL A 80 -4.85 4.99 -8.42
N ALA A 81 -5.77 4.11 -8.79
CA ALA A 81 -5.56 3.12 -9.85
C ALA A 81 -5.27 3.79 -11.20
N LEU A 82 -6.09 4.76 -11.61
CA LEU A 82 -5.90 5.52 -12.85
C LEU A 82 -4.59 6.32 -12.84
N THR A 83 -4.23 6.90 -11.70
CA THR A 83 -2.96 7.61 -11.54
C THR A 83 -1.77 6.67 -11.70
N ARG A 84 -1.85 5.46 -11.16
CA ARG A 84 -0.80 4.42 -11.33
C ARG A 84 -0.66 4.02 -12.80
N GLU A 85 -1.75 3.76 -13.50
CA GLU A 85 -1.70 3.43 -14.94
C GLU A 85 -1.09 4.58 -15.73
N ARG A 86 -1.47 5.81 -15.47
CA ARG A 86 -0.82 6.98 -16.09
C ARG A 86 0.69 7.02 -15.92
N TYR A 87 1.17 6.79 -14.68
CA TYR A 87 2.62 6.76 -14.42
C TYR A 87 3.33 5.57 -15.06
N LYS A 88 2.64 4.44 -15.19
CA LYS A 88 3.15 3.27 -15.91
C LYS A 88 3.32 3.59 -17.40
N ASP A 89 2.30 4.21 -18.02
CA ASP A 89 2.35 4.63 -19.43
C ASP A 89 3.47 5.64 -19.67
N MET A 90 3.64 6.63 -18.78
CA MET A 90 4.73 7.60 -18.83
C MET A 90 6.10 6.91 -18.76
N ALA A 91 6.27 5.94 -17.87
CA ALA A 91 7.51 5.18 -17.76
C ALA A 91 7.80 4.35 -19.03
N GLN A 92 6.79 3.71 -19.62
CA GLN A 92 6.91 2.98 -20.88
C GLN A 92 7.25 3.89 -22.06
N ALA A 93 6.77 5.13 -22.03
CA ALA A 93 7.13 6.16 -23.02
C ALA A 93 8.51 6.80 -22.76
N GLY A 94 9.30 6.29 -21.82
CA GLY A 94 10.62 6.85 -21.49
C GLY A 94 10.59 8.18 -20.76
N GLN A 95 9.40 8.61 -20.30
CA GLN A 95 9.25 9.82 -19.51
C GLN A 95 9.60 9.56 -18.05
N GLY A 96 10.26 10.53 -17.41
CA GLY A 96 10.58 10.43 -15.99
C GLY A 96 9.31 10.50 -15.13
N THR A 97 9.16 9.55 -14.22
CA THR A 97 8.03 9.53 -13.27
C THR A 97 8.31 10.29 -11.97
N GLY A 98 9.52 10.86 -11.84
CA GLY A 98 9.93 11.65 -10.68
C GLY A 98 9.78 10.87 -9.37
N HIS A 99 9.14 11.51 -8.39
CA HIS A 99 8.89 10.92 -7.06
C HIS A 99 7.46 10.38 -6.91
N ALA A 100 6.81 9.99 -8.02
CA ALA A 100 5.45 9.43 -8.03
C ALA A 100 5.29 8.23 -7.09
N SER A 101 6.32 7.38 -6.96
CA SER A 101 6.29 6.23 -6.07
C SER A 101 6.07 6.59 -4.60
N ALA A 102 6.61 7.72 -4.13
CA ALA A 102 6.41 8.18 -2.76
C ALA A 102 4.97 8.66 -2.53
N MET A 103 4.41 9.42 -3.48
CA MET A 103 3.01 9.87 -3.42
C MET A 103 2.05 8.68 -3.47
N LEU A 104 2.23 7.79 -4.44
CA LEU A 104 1.36 6.61 -4.62
C LEU A 104 1.45 5.65 -3.43
N LYS A 105 2.66 5.46 -2.86
CA LYS A 105 2.83 4.68 -1.63
C LYS A 105 2.03 5.28 -0.49
N TYR A 106 2.18 6.56 -0.22
CA TYR A 106 1.47 7.25 0.86
C TYR A 106 -0.05 7.11 0.68
N VAL A 107 -0.59 7.57 -0.44
CA VAL A 107 -2.04 7.56 -0.66
C VAL A 107 -2.60 6.14 -0.68
N GLY A 108 -1.94 5.19 -1.35
CA GLY A 108 -2.40 3.81 -1.42
C GLY A 108 -2.43 3.10 -0.07
N THR A 109 -1.44 3.35 0.80
CA THR A 109 -1.41 2.74 2.13
C THR A 109 -2.42 3.37 3.10
N GLU A 110 -2.62 4.68 3.07
CA GLU A 110 -3.68 5.33 3.86
C GLU A 110 -5.07 4.83 3.42
N LEU A 111 -5.32 4.78 2.11
CA LEU A 111 -6.56 4.27 1.55
C LEU A 111 -6.84 2.80 1.94
N ASN A 112 -5.80 1.96 1.98
CA ASN A 112 -5.94 0.58 2.45
C ASN A 112 -6.34 0.51 3.94
N LYS A 113 -5.78 1.38 4.78
CA LYS A 113 -6.17 1.48 6.19
C LYS A 113 -7.62 1.93 6.33
N ASP A 114 -8.01 3.00 5.62
CA ASP A 114 -9.38 3.53 5.64
C ASP A 114 -10.41 2.48 5.22
N ARG A 115 -10.08 1.71 4.18
CA ARG A 115 -10.91 0.59 3.71
C ARG A 115 -11.14 -0.44 4.80
N HIS A 116 -10.08 -0.92 5.45
CA HIS A 116 -10.20 -1.93 6.50
C HIS A 116 -10.84 -1.36 7.77
N GLU A 117 -10.62 -0.10 8.09
CA GLU A 117 -11.30 0.60 9.19
C GLU A 117 -12.81 0.64 8.96
N LEU A 118 -13.24 0.95 7.74
CA LEU A 118 -14.63 0.96 7.38
C LEU A 118 -15.26 -0.44 7.42
N MET A 119 -14.56 -1.46 6.96
CA MET A 119 -15.00 -2.86 7.05
C MET A 119 -15.16 -3.33 8.49
N MET A 120 -14.24 -2.95 9.39
CA MET A 120 -14.37 -3.23 10.82
C MET A 120 -15.58 -2.51 11.42
N SER A 121 -15.75 -1.23 11.09
CA SER A 121 -16.88 -0.43 11.59
C SER A 121 -18.24 -0.98 11.14
N SER A 122 -18.34 -1.53 9.94
CA SER A 122 -19.60 -2.12 9.44
C SER A 122 -19.97 -3.43 10.12
N GLY A 123 -18.98 -4.22 10.54
CA GLY A 123 -19.22 -5.47 11.28
C GLY A 123 -19.44 -5.29 12.77
N GLY A 124 -19.29 -4.08 13.30
CA GLY A 124 -19.48 -3.77 14.71
C GLY A 124 -18.59 -4.59 15.65
N SER A 125 -19.15 -5.03 16.79
CA SER A 125 -18.44 -5.84 17.78
C SER A 125 -18.04 -7.22 17.24
N ASP A 126 -18.87 -7.79 16.36
CA ASP A 126 -18.66 -9.15 15.84
C ASP A 126 -17.44 -9.21 14.91
N ALA A 127 -17.10 -8.09 14.26
CA ALA A 127 -15.87 -7.97 13.47
C ALA A 127 -14.57 -8.00 14.32
N LEU A 128 -14.67 -7.89 15.64
CA LEU A 128 -13.54 -8.00 16.55
C LEU A 128 -13.24 -9.45 16.98
N GLU A 129 -14.16 -10.36 16.72
CA GLU A 129 -13.98 -11.78 17.05
C GLU A 129 -12.88 -12.40 16.20
N TRP A 130 -11.91 -13.01 16.87
CA TRP A 130 -10.87 -13.79 16.25
C TRP A 130 -11.45 -15.14 15.83
N ASP A 131 -11.33 -15.48 14.55
CA ASP A 131 -11.96 -16.68 13.95
C ASP A 131 -13.52 -16.68 13.99
N GLY A 132 -14.15 -15.52 14.12
CA GLY A 132 -15.60 -15.34 14.09
C GLY A 132 -16.20 -15.33 12.67
N GLU A 133 -17.42 -14.83 12.54
CA GLU A 133 -18.18 -14.76 11.28
C GLU A 133 -17.42 -14.01 10.17
N PHE A 134 -16.65 -12.99 10.53
CA PHE A 134 -15.88 -12.19 9.59
C PHE A 134 -14.47 -12.75 9.27
N GLY A 135 -14.16 -13.97 9.73
CA GLY A 135 -12.95 -14.70 9.38
C GLY A 135 -11.66 -13.95 9.74
N THR A 136 -10.79 -13.69 8.76
CA THR A 136 -9.49 -13.03 8.99
C THR A 136 -9.56 -11.51 9.13
N ARG A 137 -10.73 -10.90 9.06
CA ARG A 137 -10.90 -9.43 9.04
C ARG A 137 -10.15 -8.69 10.15
N PRO A 138 -10.21 -9.11 11.42
CA PRO A 138 -9.45 -8.44 12.50
C PRO A 138 -7.94 -8.50 12.28
N ALA A 139 -7.42 -9.66 11.84
CA ALA A 139 -6.01 -9.84 11.55
C ALA A 139 -5.56 -8.97 10.35
N ASP A 140 -6.36 -8.93 9.29
CA ASP A 140 -6.11 -8.12 8.10
C ASP A 140 -6.13 -6.62 8.43
N TRP A 141 -7.08 -6.18 9.23
CA TRP A 141 -7.14 -4.80 9.73
C TRP A 141 -5.89 -4.43 10.54
N LEU A 142 -5.48 -5.27 11.49
CA LEU A 142 -4.25 -5.06 12.27
C LEU A 142 -3.02 -5.02 11.35
N ARG A 143 -2.96 -5.91 10.35
CA ARG A 143 -1.86 -5.94 9.38
C ARG A 143 -1.73 -4.61 8.62
N THR A 144 -2.84 -3.92 8.31
CA THR A 144 -2.78 -2.63 7.62
C THR A 144 -2.05 -1.54 8.40
N LYS A 145 -1.95 -1.64 9.72
CA LYS A 145 -1.25 -0.64 10.55
C LYS A 145 0.24 -0.58 10.23
N ALA A 146 0.84 -1.69 9.78
CA ALA A 146 2.22 -1.71 9.30
C ALA A 146 2.40 -0.94 7.98
N ASN A 147 1.35 -0.71 7.20
CA ASN A 147 1.43 0.01 5.93
C ASN A 147 1.95 1.45 6.07
N SER A 148 1.74 2.08 7.22
CA SER A 148 2.28 3.42 7.51
C SER A 148 3.79 3.41 7.80
N ILE A 149 4.43 2.23 7.92
CA ILE A 149 5.83 2.05 8.33
C ILE A 149 6.65 1.44 7.19
N GLU A 150 6.19 0.34 6.63
CA GLU A 150 6.89 -0.42 5.59
C GLU A 150 7.08 0.38 4.30
N GLY A 151 8.18 0.14 3.60
CA GLY A 151 8.53 0.88 2.37
C GLY A 151 8.87 2.36 2.59
N GLY A 152 8.99 2.79 3.84
CA GLY A 152 9.18 4.14 4.33
C GLY A 152 7.93 4.70 4.98
N THR A 153 8.12 5.37 6.13
CA THR A 153 6.98 5.86 6.91
C THR A 153 6.17 6.92 6.17
N SER A 154 4.91 7.09 6.57
CA SER A 154 4.03 8.12 6.00
C SER A 154 4.67 9.51 6.08
N GLU A 155 5.36 9.85 7.18
CA GLU A 155 6.06 11.12 7.36
C GLU A 155 7.24 11.26 6.40
N VAL A 156 8.00 10.19 6.18
CA VAL A 156 9.11 10.17 5.20
C VAL A 156 8.56 10.39 3.79
N MET A 157 7.45 9.73 3.44
CA MET A 157 6.81 9.91 2.13
C MET A 157 6.30 11.33 1.94
N LEU A 158 5.61 11.90 2.93
CA LEU A 158 5.16 13.29 2.93
C LEU A 158 6.33 14.27 2.82
N GLY A 159 7.44 14.02 3.53
CA GLY A 159 8.66 14.80 3.40
C GLY A 159 9.29 14.75 2.01
N ILE A 160 9.22 13.62 1.31
CA ILE A 160 9.66 13.50 -0.10
C ILE A 160 8.70 14.27 -1.01
N VAL A 161 7.39 14.10 -0.84
CA VAL A 161 6.38 14.82 -1.64
C VAL A 161 6.53 16.32 -1.47
N SER A 162 6.60 16.81 -0.24
CA SER A 162 6.77 18.23 0.09
C SER A 162 7.98 18.83 -0.66
N ARG A 163 9.15 18.23 -0.50
CA ARG A 163 10.39 18.80 -1.03
C ARG A 163 10.61 18.52 -2.52
N ARG A 164 10.28 17.32 -2.99
CA ARG A 164 10.67 16.84 -4.33
C ARG A 164 9.56 16.94 -5.37
N VAL A 165 8.30 16.96 -4.93
CA VAL A 165 7.14 17.12 -5.83
C VAL A 165 6.62 18.54 -5.80
N LEU A 166 6.44 19.10 -4.60
CA LEU A 166 5.86 20.44 -4.41
C LEU A 166 6.90 21.55 -4.34
N GLY A 167 8.18 21.23 -4.15
CA GLY A 167 9.25 22.25 -4.05
C GLY A 167 9.15 23.15 -2.82
N LEU A 168 8.50 22.67 -1.75
CA LEU A 168 8.36 23.45 -0.52
C LEU A 168 9.70 23.54 0.22
N PRO A 169 9.94 24.62 0.99
CA PRO A 169 11.16 24.78 1.78
C PRO A 169 11.28 23.72 2.87
N ASN A 170 12.52 23.51 3.33
CA ASN A 170 12.83 22.60 4.44
C ASN A 170 12.40 23.20 5.79
#